data_4189b4ab09e945586fc218ac33be1e24
#
_entry.id   4189b4ab09e945586fc218ac33be1e24
#
_cell.length_a   1.000
_cell.length_b   1.000
_cell.length_c   1.000
_cell.angle_alpha   90.00
_cell.angle_beta   90.00
_cell.angle_gamma   90.00
#
_symmetry.space_group_name_H-M   'P 1'
#
loop_
_entity.id
_entity.type
_entity.pdbx_description
1 polymer ?
#
loop_
_entity_poly.entity_id
_entity_poly.type
_entity_poly.pdbx_seq_one_letter_code
_entity_poly.pdbx_strand_id
1 'polypeptide(L)'
;VRVYKTVSFSVVILLIAVLFAGAVAVPAAAQSDAIQFHYNAQHAGDYSPVAGRNVSKGKLMWSFTTRSYVGSGPAVVNGVVYVGSDDHNVYALNATTGAELWSFTTRGYVGSSPAVVNGVVYVGSWDHSVYALNATTGAELWSFTTSGCVDSSPTFVNGVVYVGSLDHSVYALNATTGAFEWSFTTRGKVVSSPAVANGVVYVGSDDRNVYALNATSGAEVWTYTTGGQVFSSPAVANGVVYVGSDDSNVYALNATTGAKLWGFTTGYWVYSSPAVANGTVYVGSVDGNVYAIGNAAAATSQSATPGFDVMLALVGLVIAAYAVKTYRQ
;
A
#
# COMPACT_ATOMS: atom_id res chain seq x y z
N VAL A 1 -46.17 -25.27 79.29
CA VAL A 1 -45.43 -24.15 78.67
C VAL A 1 -44.60 -24.75 77.55
N ARG A 2 -44.98 -24.54 76.30
CA ARG A 2 -44.22 -24.97 75.10
C ARG A 2 -43.35 -23.82 74.61
N VAL A 3 -42.06 -24.05 74.57
CA VAL A 3 -41.07 -23.13 74.02
C VAL A 3 -40.91 -23.54 72.56
N TYR A 4 -41.30 -22.65 71.62
CA TYR A 4 -41.01 -22.81 70.22
C TYR A 4 -39.57 -22.21 69.94
N LYS A 5 -38.67 -23.10 69.48
CA LYS A 5 -37.40 -22.70 68.95
C LYS A 5 -37.59 -22.20 67.51
N THR A 6 -37.37 -20.95 67.28
CA THR A 6 -37.21 -20.33 65.97
C THR A 6 -35.94 -20.81 65.33
N VAL A 7 -36.03 -21.52 64.24
CA VAL A 7 -34.86 -21.85 63.36
C VAL A 7 -34.69 -20.70 62.39
N SER A 8 -33.60 -19.98 62.56
CA SER A 8 -33.17 -18.95 61.63
C SER A 8 -32.56 -19.63 60.40
N PHE A 9 -33.21 -19.54 59.25
CA PHE A 9 -32.63 -19.93 57.95
C PHE A 9 -31.73 -18.80 57.49
N SER A 10 -30.42 -18.93 57.72
CA SER A 10 -29.43 -18.10 57.00
C SER A 10 -29.31 -18.61 55.58
N VAL A 11 -29.89 -17.87 54.63
CA VAL A 11 -29.67 -18.07 53.20
C VAL A 11 -28.25 -17.62 52.88
N VAL A 12 -27.37 -18.57 52.74
CA VAL A 12 -26.04 -18.32 52.15
C VAL A 12 -26.24 -18.16 50.66
N ILE A 13 -26.28 -16.92 50.20
CA ILE A 13 -26.18 -16.62 48.77
C ILE A 13 -24.72 -16.82 48.35
N LEU A 14 -24.45 -17.98 47.77
CA LEU A 14 -23.17 -18.25 47.11
C LEU A 14 -23.13 -17.45 45.81
N LEU A 15 -22.52 -16.25 45.83
CA LEU A 15 -22.21 -15.51 44.63
C LEU A 15 -21.10 -16.28 43.90
N ILE A 16 -21.47 -17.09 42.92
CA ILE A 16 -20.51 -17.59 41.92
C ILE A 16 -20.20 -16.41 41.00
N ALA A 17 -19.13 -15.68 41.30
CA ALA A 17 -18.53 -14.77 40.37
C ALA A 17 -17.89 -15.61 39.25
N VAL A 18 -18.63 -15.82 38.15
CA VAL A 18 -18.08 -16.32 36.91
C VAL A 18 -17.21 -15.19 36.39
N LEU A 19 -15.90 -15.27 36.69
CA LEU A 19 -14.88 -14.51 36.00
C LEU A 19 -14.87 -14.95 34.52
N PHE A 20 -15.73 -14.32 33.70
CA PHE A 20 -15.45 -14.23 32.30
C PHE A 20 -14.16 -13.37 32.20
N ALA A 21 -13.04 -14.04 32.13
CA ALA A 21 -11.86 -13.45 31.54
C ALA A 21 -12.21 -13.23 30.05
N GLY A 22 -12.98 -12.17 29.81
CA GLY A 22 -13.04 -11.58 28.49
C GLY A 22 -11.61 -11.21 28.19
N ALA A 23 -10.96 -11.98 27.33
CA ALA A 23 -9.79 -11.49 26.64
C ALA A 23 -10.24 -10.16 26.01
N VAL A 24 -9.87 -9.06 26.66
CA VAL A 24 -9.86 -7.76 26.02
C VAL A 24 -8.89 -8.01 24.86
N ALA A 25 -9.45 -8.20 23.66
CA ALA A 25 -8.67 -8.12 22.45
C ALA A 25 -8.00 -6.74 22.55
N VAL A 26 -6.71 -6.75 22.89
CA VAL A 26 -5.88 -5.59 22.70
C VAL A 26 -6.11 -5.26 21.24
N PRO A 27 -6.69 -4.09 20.91
CA PRO A 27 -6.80 -3.73 19.50
C PRO A 27 -5.39 -3.90 18.97
N ALA A 28 -5.23 -4.72 17.91
CA ALA A 28 -3.96 -4.82 17.19
C ALA A 28 -3.51 -3.38 17.05
N ALA A 29 -2.35 -3.06 17.64
CA ALA A 29 -1.84 -1.70 17.65
C ALA A 29 -2.06 -1.19 16.25
N ALA A 30 -2.83 -0.10 16.10
CA ALA A 30 -3.15 0.45 14.81
C ALA A 30 -1.82 0.52 14.10
N GLN A 31 -1.67 -0.24 13.04
CA GLN A 31 -0.42 -0.31 12.29
C GLN A 31 -0.20 1.14 11.89
N SER A 32 0.76 1.79 12.53
CA SER A 32 1.01 3.23 12.39
C SER A 32 1.03 3.50 10.90
N ASP A 33 0.34 4.55 10.46
CA ASP A 33 0.12 4.93 9.07
C ASP A 33 1.43 4.94 8.27
N ALA A 34 1.91 3.74 7.89
CA ALA A 34 3.09 3.55 7.08
C ALA A 34 2.68 3.82 5.64
N ILE A 35 3.01 5.02 5.15
CA ILE A 35 2.82 5.37 3.75
C ILE A 35 4.11 5.02 3.02
N GLN A 36 4.02 4.07 2.12
CA GLN A 36 5.11 3.54 1.29
C GLN A 36 4.66 3.56 -0.17
N PHE A 37 5.56 3.22 -1.08
CA PHE A 37 5.24 3.05 -2.49
C PHE A 37 3.98 2.18 -2.65
N HIS A 38 3.00 2.64 -3.41
CA HIS A 38 1.68 2.03 -3.55
C HIS A 38 0.92 1.79 -2.22
N TYR A 39 1.11 2.67 -1.21
CA TYR A 39 0.37 2.76 0.03
C TYR A 39 0.72 1.70 1.10
N ASN A 40 1.05 0.47 0.75
CA ASN A 40 1.38 -0.57 1.72
C ASN A 40 2.55 -1.44 1.26
N ALA A 41 3.09 -2.26 2.18
CA ALA A 41 4.24 -3.12 1.92
C ALA A 41 3.98 -4.20 0.85
N GLN A 42 2.73 -4.52 0.56
CA GLN A 42 2.32 -5.47 -0.48
C GLN A 42 2.16 -4.81 -1.85
N HIS A 43 2.26 -3.49 -1.92
CA HIS A 43 1.99 -2.68 -3.11
C HIS A 43 0.61 -2.93 -3.74
N ALA A 44 -0.35 -3.38 -2.92
CA ALA A 44 -1.68 -3.76 -3.41
C ALA A 44 -2.52 -2.57 -3.88
N GLY A 45 -2.10 -1.35 -3.57
CA GLY A 45 -2.83 -0.14 -3.97
C GLY A 45 -4.22 -0.03 -3.34
N ASP A 46 -4.44 -0.70 -2.22
CA ASP A 46 -5.72 -0.61 -1.50
C ASP A 46 -5.86 0.75 -0.83
N TYR A 47 -6.35 1.70 -1.61
CA TYR A 47 -6.82 2.99 -1.14
C TYR A 47 -8.26 2.85 -0.61
N SER A 48 -8.51 1.92 0.30
CA SER A 48 -9.83 1.82 0.95
C SER A 48 -10.24 3.21 1.46
N PRO A 49 -11.42 3.70 1.10
CA PRO A 49 -11.79 5.06 1.44
C PRO A 49 -11.88 5.18 2.96
N VAL A 50 -10.85 5.70 3.59
CA VAL A 50 -11.07 6.46 4.82
C VAL A 50 -12.15 7.45 4.42
N ALA A 51 -13.28 7.46 5.13
CA ALA A 51 -14.42 8.32 4.83
C ALA A 51 -13.94 9.77 4.64
N GLY A 52 -13.48 10.08 3.44
CA GLY A 52 -12.75 11.26 3.04
C GLY A 52 -13.38 11.83 1.78
N ARG A 53 -13.50 13.09 1.76
CA ARG A 53 -14.15 13.90 0.74
C ARG A 53 -13.63 13.56 -0.64
N ASN A 54 -14.50 13.11 -1.54
CA ASN A 54 -14.17 12.97 -2.95
C ASN A 54 -13.78 14.35 -3.52
N VAL A 55 -12.68 14.39 -4.29
CA VAL A 55 -12.33 15.58 -5.08
C VAL A 55 -13.29 15.63 -6.27
N SER A 56 -14.45 16.27 -6.08
CA SER A 56 -15.49 16.35 -7.11
C SER A 56 -15.20 17.40 -8.19
N LYS A 57 -14.33 18.37 -7.89
CA LYS A 57 -13.88 19.42 -8.83
C LYS A 57 -12.42 19.73 -8.52
N GLY A 58 -11.51 19.43 -9.46
CA GLY A 58 -10.09 19.77 -9.33
C GLY A 58 -9.89 21.28 -9.39
N LYS A 59 -9.31 21.88 -8.32
CA LYS A 59 -8.82 23.26 -8.30
C LYS A 59 -7.40 23.20 -7.74
N LEU A 60 -6.48 23.93 -8.39
CA LEU A 60 -5.15 24.11 -7.82
C LEU A 60 -5.28 24.81 -6.46
N MET A 61 -4.78 24.14 -5.42
CA MET A 61 -4.71 24.70 -4.08
C MET A 61 -3.38 25.40 -3.83
N TRP A 62 -2.30 24.75 -4.22
CA TRP A 62 -0.94 25.28 -4.15
C TRP A 62 -0.04 24.53 -5.15
N SER A 63 1.13 25.09 -5.42
CA SER A 63 2.22 24.43 -6.14
C SER A 63 3.54 24.76 -5.46
N PHE A 64 4.46 23.81 -5.44
CA PHE A 64 5.84 23.98 -5.00
C PHE A 64 6.75 23.67 -6.19
N THR A 65 7.75 24.51 -6.43
CA THR A 65 8.65 24.36 -7.58
C THR A 65 10.02 23.90 -7.10
N THR A 66 10.44 22.71 -7.52
CA THR A 66 11.79 22.20 -7.38
C THR A 66 12.67 22.73 -8.52
N ARG A 67 13.99 22.47 -8.45
CA ARG A 67 14.94 22.92 -9.49
C ARG A 67 15.09 21.91 -10.63
N SER A 68 14.47 20.75 -10.56
CA SER A 68 14.53 19.68 -11.57
C SER A 68 13.25 18.85 -11.57
N TYR A 69 13.25 17.72 -12.29
CA TYR A 69 12.11 16.81 -12.36
C TYR A 69 11.73 16.23 -10.99
N VAL A 70 10.45 15.98 -10.81
CA VAL A 70 9.89 15.24 -9.68
C VAL A 70 9.38 13.91 -10.22
N GLY A 71 10.26 12.90 -10.25
CA GLY A 71 9.93 11.53 -10.65
C GLY A 71 9.40 10.67 -9.52
N SER A 72 9.68 11.06 -8.29
CA SER A 72 9.25 10.40 -7.06
C SER A 72 7.74 10.54 -6.83
N GLY A 73 7.09 9.46 -6.42
CA GLY A 73 5.71 9.51 -5.91
C GLY A 73 5.67 10.16 -4.52
N PRO A 74 4.77 11.12 -4.25
CA PRO A 74 4.70 11.75 -2.93
C PRO A 74 4.10 10.82 -1.88
N ALA A 75 4.64 10.86 -0.65
CA ALA A 75 4.02 10.27 0.54
C ALA A 75 3.37 11.37 1.39
N VAL A 76 2.15 11.15 1.89
CA VAL A 76 1.42 12.14 2.72
C VAL A 76 1.11 11.54 4.07
N VAL A 77 1.73 12.09 5.14
CA VAL A 77 1.57 11.60 6.50
C VAL A 77 1.41 12.80 7.45
N ASN A 78 0.40 12.76 8.31
CA ASN A 78 0.16 13.77 9.34
C ASN A 78 0.19 15.22 8.84
N GLY A 79 -0.37 15.48 7.65
CA GLY A 79 -0.42 16.83 7.07
C GLY A 79 0.89 17.32 6.44
N VAL A 80 1.85 16.42 6.22
CA VAL A 80 3.12 16.71 5.54
C VAL A 80 3.23 15.86 4.27
N VAL A 81 3.64 16.47 3.18
CA VAL A 81 3.95 15.81 1.89
C VAL A 81 5.46 15.65 1.81
N TYR A 82 5.92 14.42 1.64
CA TYR A 82 7.33 14.09 1.43
C TYR A 82 7.54 13.68 -0.02
N VAL A 83 8.56 14.23 -0.68
CA VAL A 83 8.82 13.97 -2.10
C VAL A 83 10.30 14.13 -2.42
N GLY A 84 10.82 13.28 -3.32
CA GLY A 84 12.15 13.38 -3.87
C GLY A 84 12.16 14.15 -5.20
N SER A 85 13.28 14.73 -5.55
CA SER A 85 13.49 15.44 -6.83
C SER A 85 14.87 15.15 -7.42
N ASP A 86 14.95 15.22 -8.73
CA ASP A 86 16.21 15.11 -9.48
C ASP A 86 17.13 16.34 -9.27
N ASP A 87 16.70 17.34 -8.48
CA ASP A 87 17.56 18.41 -8.01
C ASP A 87 18.39 18.01 -6.78
N HIS A 88 18.41 16.71 -6.44
CA HIS A 88 19.13 16.07 -5.35
C HIS A 88 18.52 16.31 -3.97
N ASN A 89 17.28 16.80 -3.89
CA ASN A 89 16.65 17.06 -2.60
C ASN A 89 15.50 16.11 -2.31
N VAL A 90 15.34 15.82 -1.01
CA VAL A 90 14.11 15.35 -0.41
C VAL A 90 13.43 16.54 0.25
N TYR A 91 12.17 16.77 -0.05
CA TYR A 91 11.39 17.89 0.50
C TYR A 91 10.30 17.39 1.42
N ALA A 92 10.05 18.12 2.50
CA ALA A 92 8.84 18.02 3.29
C ALA A 92 8.05 19.32 3.18
N LEU A 93 6.81 19.21 2.74
CA LEU A 93 5.94 20.36 2.48
C LEU A 93 4.69 20.28 3.35
N ASN A 94 4.20 21.41 3.81
CA ASN A 94 2.90 21.47 4.48
C ASN A 94 1.79 21.11 3.48
N ALA A 95 1.03 20.05 3.77
CA ALA A 95 0.02 19.53 2.85
C ALA A 95 -1.14 20.52 2.56
N THR A 96 -1.37 21.48 3.45
CA THR A 96 -2.44 22.49 3.29
C THR A 96 -1.98 23.70 2.49
N THR A 97 -0.75 24.16 2.71
CA THR A 97 -0.25 25.43 2.17
C THR A 97 0.79 25.28 1.07
N GLY A 98 1.42 24.11 0.93
CA GLY A 98 2.56 23.88 0.05
C GLY A 98 3.87 24.50 0.54
N ALA A 99 3.90 25.11 1.72
CA ALA A 99 5.11 25.69 2.27
C ALA A 99 6.15 24.63 2.59
N GLU A 100 7.41 24.85 2.23
CA GLU A 100 8.53 24.00 2.62
C GLU A 100 8.71 24.06 4.14
N LEU A 101 8.74 22.87 4.76
CA LEU A 101 9.01 22.71 6.17
C LEU A 101 10.50 22.43 6.39
N TRP A 102 11.07 21.58 5.54
CA TRP A 102 12.49 21.30 5.47
C TRP A 102 12.84 20.66 4.13
N SER A 103 14.13 20.70 3.79
CA SER A 103 14.71 19.93 2.71
C SER A 103 16.03 19.29 3.16
N PHE A 104 16.35 18.14 2.56
CA PHE A 104 17.59 17.40 2.77
C PHE A 104 18.25 17.17 1.41
N THR A 105 19.53 17.56 1.27
CA THR A 105 20.26 17.43 0.01
C THR A 105 21.14 16.19 0.01
N THR A 106 20.89 15.28 -0.93
CA THR A 106 21.74 14.14 -1.28
C THR A 106 22.79 14.57 -2.30
N ARG A 107 23.65 13.64 -2.75
CA ARG A 107 24.65 13.90 -3.80
C ARG A 107 24.23 13.41 -5.18
N GLY A 108 23.03 12.86 -5.33
CA GLY A 108 22.46 12.30 -6.56
C GLY A 108 20.98 12.56 -6.68
N TYR A 109 20.38 12.21 -7.81
CA TYR A 109 18.94 12.30 -8.02
C TYR A 109 18.17 11.50 -6.99
N VAL A 110 16.98 11.97 -6.63
CA VAL A 110 16.07 11.28 -5.73
C VAL A 110 14.79 10.90 -6.50
N GLY A 111 14.91 9.87 -7.34
CA GLY A 111 13.78 9.28 -8.09
C GLY A 111 12.95 8.32 -7.23
N SER A 112 13.54 7.76 -6.18
CA SER A 112 12.90 6.89 -5.19
C SER A 112 11.74 7.60 -4.49
N SER A 113 10.58 6.92 -4.39
CA SER A 113 9.43 7.41 -3.61
C SER A 113 9.67 7.20 -2.12
N PRO A 114 9.48 8.21 -1.26
CA PRO A 114 9.71 8.08 0.18
C PRO A 114 8.76 7.09 0.84
N ALA A 115 9.28 6.27 1.76
CA ALA A 115 8.48 5.52 2.72
C ALA A 115 8.53 6.23 4.07
N VAL A 116 7.37 6.53 4.67
CA VAL A 116 7.28 7.29 5.92
C VAL A 116 6.63 6.43 7.00
N VAL A 117 7.40 6.08 8.02
CA VAL A 117 6.96 5.17 9.08
C VAL A 117 7.52 5.61 10.43
N ASN A 118 6.69 5.68 11.46
CA ASN A 118 7.10 5.97 12.84
C ASN A 118 7.95 7.24 12.98
N GLY A 119 7.64 8.29 12.20
CA GLY A 119 8.39 9.55 12.24
C GLY A 119 9.74 9.53 11.52
N VAL A 120 10.00 8.51 10.69
CA VAL A 120 11.19 8.38 9.86
C VAL A 120 10.81 8.34 8.39
N VAL A 121 11.54 9.07 7.56
CA VAL A 121 11.44 9.04 6.09
C VAL A 121 12.61 8.22 5.55
N TYR A 122 12.31 7.14 4.85
CA TYR A 122 13.31 6.32 4.15
C TYR A 122 13.25 6.63 2.66
N VAL A 123 14.42 6.80 2.04
CA VAL A 123 14.51 7.16 0.62
C VAL A 123 15.83 6.67 0.02
N GLY A 124 15.79 6.26 -1.25
CA GLY A 124 16.97 5.93 -2.04
C GLY A 124 17.46 7.14 -2.86
N SER A 125 18.74 7.17 -3.18
CA SER A 125 19.34 8.19 -4.03
C SER A 125 20.32 7.60 -5.06
N TRP A 126 20.49 8.29 -6.17
CA TRP A 126 21.46 7.93 -7.19
C TRP A 126 22.91 8.17 -6.76
N ASP A 127 23.14 8.75 -5.57
CA ASP A 127 24.45 8.80 -4.94
C ASP A 127 24.86 7.47 -4.28
N HIS A 128 24.13 6.41 -4.58
CA HIS A 128 24.32 5.04 -4.08
C HIS A 128 23.92 4.84 -2.62
N SER A 129 23.14 5.75 -2.05
CA SER A 129 22.79 5.67 -0.62
C SER A 129 21.30 5.48 -0.40
N VAL A 130 20.99 4.77 0.69
CA VAL A 130 19.68 4.76 1.34
C VAL A 130 19.78 5.66 2.55
N TYR A 131 18.85 6.58 2.72
CA TYR A 131 18.79 7.52 3.82
C TYR A 131 17.59 7.25 4.71
N ALA A 132 17.76 7.41 6.02
CA ALA A 132 16.68 7.58 6.98
C ALA A 132 16.77 8.98 7.57
N LEU A 133 15.71 9.74 7.43
CA LEU A 133 15.62 11.12 7.88
C LEU A 133 14.53 11.26 8.95
N ASN A 134 14.75 12.12 9.93
CA ASN A 134 13.72 12.50 10.88
C ASN A 134 12.58 13.23 10.14
N ALA A 135 11.37 12.71 10.18
CA ALA A 135 10.24 13.24 9.44
C ALA A 135 9.86 14.68 9.84
N THR A 136 10.16 15.11 11.07
CA THR A 136 9.84 16.44 11.58
C THR A 136 10.91 17.48 11.23
N THR A 137 12.18 17.09 11.25
CA THR A 137 13.30 18.04 11.14
C THR A 137 14.12 17.91 9.87
N GLY A 138 13.98 16.82 9.11
CA GLY A 138 14.83 16.49 7.96
C GLY A 138 16.25 16.04 8.32
N ALA A 139 16.59 15.95 9.61
CA ALA A 139 17.92 15.53 10.03
C ALA A 139 18.18 14.07 9.65
N GLU A 140 19.37 13.78 9.10
CA GLU A 140 19.80 12.41 8.84
C GLU A 140 19.94 11.65 10.18
N LEU A 141 19.28 10.49 10.23
CA LEU A 141 19.39 9.56 11.36
C LEU A 141 20.47 8.51 11.08
N TRP A 142 20.47 8.00 9.85
CA TRP A 142 21.50 7.12 9.34
C TRP A 142 21.46 7.11 7.80
N SER A 143 22.55 6.67 7.20
CA SER A 143 22.65 6.33 5.79
C SER A 143 23.39 5.01 5.59
N PHE A 144 23.07 4.30 4.51
CA PHE A 144 23.73 3.06 4.08
C PHE A 144 24.12 3.19 2.61
N THR A 145 25.39 2.93 2.28
CA THR A 145 25.92 3.05 0.92
C THR A 145 25.96 1.68 0.25
N THR A 146 25.30 1.54 -0.89
CA THR A 146 25.38 0.42 -1.82
C THR A 146 26.48 0.64 -2.86
N SER A 147 26.71 -0.33 -3.76
CA SER A 147 27.71 -0.17 -4.83
C SER A 147 27.12 0.43 -6.12
N GLY A 148 25.82 0.71 -6.19
CA GLY A 148 25.12 1.30 -7.32
C GLY A 148 24.01 2.25 -6.91
N CYS A 149 23.45 2.98 -7.87
CA CYS A 149 22.34 3.91 -7.59
C CYS A 149 21.15 3.18 -6.96
N VAL A 150 20.45 3.86 -6.07
CA VAL A 150 19.23 3.35 -5.42
C VAL A 150 18.03 4.12 -5.96
N ASP A 151 17.42 3.58 -7.02
CA ASP A 151 16.21 4.13 -7.66
C ASP A 151 14.93 3.46 -7.12
N SER A 152 15.07 2.26 -6.63
CA SER A 152 14.03 1.50 -5.94
C SER A 152 13.48 2.27 -4.75
N SER A 153 12.15 2.26 -4.59
CA SER A 153 11.50 2.85 -3.41
C SER A 153 11.59 1.88 -2.22
N PRO A 154 12.02 2.36 -1.03
CA PRO A 154 12.13 1.52 0.16
C PRO A 154 10.79 0.97 0.61
N THR A 155 10.78 -0.27 1.11
CA THR A 155 9.63 -0.89 1.75
C THR A 155 9.98 -1.25 3.20
N PHE A 156 9.18 -0.75 4.15
CA PHE A 156 9.35 -1.02 5.58
C PHE A 156 8.38 -2.11 6.05
N VAL A 157 8.91 -3.15 6.71
CA VAL A 157 8.10 -4.16 7.39
C VAL A 157 8.83 -4.64 8.65
N ASN A 158 8.13 -4.64 9.80
CA ASN A 158 8.62 -5.22 11.06
C ASN A 158 10.04 -4.77 11.48
N GLY A 159 10.36 -3.50 11.30
CA GLY A 159 11.65 -2.94 11.71
C GLY A 159 12.78 -3.13 10.69
N VAL A 160 12.48 -3.65 9.50
CA VAL A 160 13.43 -3.83 8.39
C VAL A 160 13.03 -2.98 7.20
N VAL A 161 14.00 -2.33 6.56
CA VAL A 161 13.87 -1.61 5.30
C VAL A 161 14.45 -2.48 4.18
N TYR A 162 13.63 -2.78 3.17
CA TYR A 162 14.03 -3.51 1.98
C TYR A 162 14.14 -2.56 0.80
N VAL A 163 15.19 -2.70 0.00
CA VAL A 163 15.44 -1.84 -1.15
C VAL A 163 16.23 -2.58 -2.23
N GLY A 164 15.97 -2.26 -3.50
CA GLY A 164 16.76 -2.70 -4.65
C GLY A 164 17.84 -1.68 -5.00
N SER A 165 18.92 -2.13 -5.64
CA SER A 165 20.00 -1.27 -6.12
C SER A 165 20.42 -1.66 -7.55
N LEU A 166 20.94 -0.68 -8.27
CA LEU A 166 21.50 -0.88 -9.61
C LEU A 166 22.83 -1.67 -9.57
N ASP A 167 23.36 -1.99 -8.39
CA ASP A 167 24.46 -2.94 -8.20
C ASP A 167 24.05 -4.42 -8.26
N HIS A 168 22.81 -4.65 -8.70
CA HIS A 168 22.20 -5.98 -8.88
C HIS A 168 21.77 -6.65 -7.56
N SER A 169 21.66 -5.91 -6.47
CA SER A 169 21.33 -6.50 -5.17
C SER A 169 20.04 -5.95 -4.57
N VAL A 170 19.38 -6.82 -3.83
CA VAL A 170 18.32 -6.46 -2.86
C VAL A 170 18.95 -6.42 -1.49
N TYR A 171 18.71 -5.38 -0.74
CA TYR A 171 19.22 -5.16 0.62
C TYR A 171 18.11 -5.19 1.64
N ALA A 172 18.39 -5.76 2.81
CA ALA A 172 17.62 -5.60 4.03
C ALA A 172 18.47 -4.89 5.08
N LEU A 173 17.93 -3.81 5.62
CA LEU A 173 18.61 -2.93 6.57
C LEU A 173 17.76 -2.80 7.82
N ASN A 174 18.39 -2.79 9.00
CA ASN A 174 17.69 -2.46 10.24
C ASN A 174 17.17 -1.03 10.17
N ALA A 175 15.86 -0.86 10.31
CA ALA A 175 15.20 0.42 10.12
C ALA A 175 15.62 1.49 11.14
N THR A 176 16.04 1.09 12.35
CA THR A 176 16.44 2.01 13.42
C THR A 176 17.88 2.48 13.29
N THR A 177 18.77 1.57 12.86
CA THR A 177 20.22 1.82 12.92
C THR A 177 20.89 1.92 11.55
N GLY A 178 20.20 1.51 10.47
CA GLY A 178 20.78 1.37 9.14
C GLY A 178 21.74 0.18 9.01
N ALA A 179 21.86 -0.66 10.05
CA ALA A 179 22.77 -1.80 10.02
C ALA A 179 22.34 -2.81 8.94
N PHE A 180 23.32 -3.31 8.19
CA PHE A 180 23.12 -4.36 7.21
C PHE A 180 22.63 -5.64 7.90
N GLU A 181 21.55 -6.24 7.38
CA GLU A 181 21.03 -7.52 7.84
C GLU A 181 21.38 -8.64 6.84
N TRP A 182 21.00 -8.46 5.58
CA TRP A 182 21.34 -9.35 4.49
C TRP A 182 21.25 -8.68 3.14
N SER A 183 21.83 -9.29 2.11
CA SER A 183 21.61 -8.94 0.71
C SER A 183 21.46 -10.20 -0.13
N PHE A 184 20.75 -10.06 -1.25
CA PHE A 184 20.63 -11.08 -2.29
C PHE A 184 21.05 -10.46 -3.63
N THR A 185 22.00 -11.09 -4.32
CA THR A 185 22.51 -10.60 -5.60
C THR A 185 21.85 -11.33 -6.76
N THR A 186 21.16 -10.58 -7.62
CA THR A 186 20.60 -11.00 -8.90
C THR A 186 21.65 -10.91 -10.00
N ARG A 187 21.29 -11.23 -11.25
CA ARG A 187 22.20 -11.10 -12.40
C ARG A 187 21.99 -9.80 -13.18
N GLY A 188 21.05 -8.97 -12.79
CA GLY A 188 20.70 -7.70 -13.42
C GLY A 188 20.37 -6.63 -12.38
N LYS A 189 20.24 -5.39 -12.81
CA LYS A 189 19.87 -4.28 -11.92
C LYS A 189 18.54 -4.53 -11.24
N VAL A 190 18.39 -4.04 -10.02
CA VAL A 190 17.12 -4.10 -9.26
C VAL A 190 16.57 -2.70 -9.13
N VAL A 191 15.82 -2.27 -10.16
CA VAL A 191 15.07 -1.00 -10.18
C VAL A 191 13.72 -1.16 -9.48
N SER A 192 13.15 -2.34 -9.59
CA SER A 192 11.89 -2.74 -8.96
C SER A 192 11.90 -2.47 -7.46
N SER A 193 10.83 -1.87 -6.94
CA SER A 193 10.65 -1.69 -5.49
C SER A 193 10.13 -2.98 -4.87
N PRO A 194 10.72 -3.45 -3.75
CA PRO A 194 10.32 -4.70 -3.11
C PRO A 194 8.90 -4.63 -2.54
N ALA A 195 8.09 -5.66 -2.79
CA ALA A 195 6.84 -5.90 -2.07
C ALA A 195 7.06 -6.97 -1.01
N VAL A 196 6.49 -6.81 0.19
CA VAL A 196 6.67 -7.76 1.29
C VAL A 196 5.34 -8.25 1.80
N ALA A 197 5.14 -9.58 1.77
CA ALA A 197 3.93 -10.21 2.29
C ALA A 197 4.26 -11.56 2.94
N ASN A 198 3.66 -11.84 4.10
CA ASN A 198 3.79 -13.13 4.81
C ASN A 198 5.23 -13.61 5.01
N GLY A 199 6.15 -12.70 5.30
CA GLY A 199 7.56 -13.02 5.53
C GLY A 199 8.37 -13.32 4.25
N VAL A 200 7.85 -12.93 3.09
CA VAL A 200 8.52 -13.07 1.78
C VAL A 200 8.63 -11.71 1.11
N VAL A 201 9.82 -11.41 0.58
CA VAL A 201 10.12 -10.22 -0.23
C VAL A 201 10.03 -10.61 -1.70
N TYR A 202 9.23 -9.90 -2.48
CA TYR A 202 9.07 -10.11 -3.92
C TYR A 202 9.69 -8.92 -4.66
N VAL A 203 10.48 -9.19 -5.69
CA VAL A 203 11.17 -8.14 -6.45
C VAL A 203 11.40 -8.59 -7.90
N GLY A 204 11.36 -7.63 -8.83
CA GLY A 204 11.75 -7.82 -10.23
C GLY A 204 13.21 -7.43 -10.46
N SER A 205 13.82 -7.98 -11.51
CA SER A 205 15.19 -7.66 -11.92
C SER A 205 15.32 -7.55 -13.44
N ASP A 206 16.30 -6.76 -13.88
CA ASP A 206 16.67 -6.63 -15.30
C ASP A 206 17.17 -7.95 -15.90
N ASP A 207 17.49 -8.96 -15.08
CA ASP A 207 17.86 -10.29 -15.55
C ASP A 207 16.66 -11.13 -15.99
N ARG A 208 15.50 -10.54 -16.07
CA ARG A 208 14.21 -11.14 -16.50
C ARG A 208 13.56 -12.03 -15.45
N ASN A 209 14.00 -11.98 -14.21
CA ASN A 209 13.42 -12.79 -13.15
C ASN A 209 12.59 -11.97 -12.17
N VAL A 210 11.55 -12.63 -11.64
CA VAL A 210 10.87 -12.26 -10.41
C VAL A 210 11.39 -13.18 -9.33
N TYR A 211 11.88 -12.61 -8.25
CA TYR A 211 12.42 -13.33 -7.10
C TYR A 211 11.48 -13.25 -5.91
N ALA A 212 11.35 -14.34 -5.18
CA ALA A 212 10.79 -14.38 -3.84
C ALA A 212 11.88 -14.78 -2.87
N LEU A 213 12.14 -13.94 -1.88
CA LEU A 213 13.20 -14.10 -0.90
C LEU A 213 12.61 -14.22 0.51
N ASN A 214 13.16 -15.04 1.35
CA ASN A 214 12.81 -15.07 2.77
C ASN A 214 13.17 -13.71 3.42
N ALA A 215 12.20 -13.03 3.99
CA ALA A 215 12.38 -11.69 4.54
C ALA A 215 13.39 -11.59 5.68
N THR A 216 13.60 -12.69 6.42
CA THR A 216 14.52 -12.72 7.56
C THR A 216 15.96 -13.05 7.14
N SER A 217 16.15 -13.93 6.15
CA SER A 217 17.47 -14.47 5.82
C SER A 217 18.00 -14.07 4.45
N GLY A 218 17.15 -13.49 3.58
CA GLY A 218 17.49 -13.22 2.18
C GLY A 218 17.57 -14.46 1.29
N ALA A 219 17.33 -15.66 1.83
CA ALA A 219 17.41 -16.89 1.05
C ALA A 219 16.31 -16.94 -0.03
N GLU A 220 16.67 -17.36 -1.24
CA GLU A 220 15.72 -17.55 -2.32
C GLU A 220 14.68 -18.62 -1.96
N VAL A 221 13.41 -18.27 -2.06
CA VAL A 221 12.27 -19.19 -1.89
C VAL A 221 11.87 -19.78 -3.24
N TRP A 222 11.75 -18.94 -4.23
CA TRP A 222 11.52 -19.30 -5.62
C TRP A 222 11.94 -18.18 -6.57
N THR A 223 12.14 -18.52 -7.82
CA THR A 223 12.34 -17.58 -8.91
C THR A 223 11.44 -17.95 -10.09
N TYR A 224 10.96 -16.94 -10.83
CA TYR A 224 10.18 -17.09 -12.06
C TYR A 224 10.81 -16.25 -13.17
N THR A 225 11.13 -16.89 -14.30
CA THR A 225 11.72 -16.22 -15.47
C THR A 225 10.64 -15.77 -16.45
N THR A 226 10.58 -14.46 -16.74
CA THR A 226 9.77 -13.86 -17.79
C THR A 226 10.52 -13.82 -19.13
N GLY A 227 9.86 -13.37 -20.20
CA GLY A 227 10.50 -13.21 -21.50
C GLY A 227 11.34 -11.93 -21.64
N GLY A 228 11.17 -10.93 -20.77
CA GLY A 228 11.82 -9.61 -20.79
C GLY A 228 12.23 -9.12 -19.41
N GLN A 229 12.89 -7.96 -19.34
CA GLN A 229 13.29 -7.32 -18.08
C GLN A 229 12.06 -7.04 -17.18
N VAL A 230 12.26 -7.02 -15.87
CA VAL A 230 11.19 -6.77 -14.90
C VAL A 230 11.51 -5.50 -14.10
N PHE A 231 11.16 -4.34 -14.68
CA PHE A 231 11.24 -3.03 -14.00
C PHE A 231 10.05 -2.78 -13.08
N SER A 232 8.90 -3.38 -13.43
CA SER A 232 7.66 -3.30 -12.67
C SER A 232 7.87 -3.75 -11.23
N SER A 233 7.39 -2.98 -10.25
CA SER A 233 7.38 -3.40 -8.86
C SER A 233 6.20 -4.34 -8.62
N PRO A 234 6.40 -5.50 -7.97
CA PRO A 234 5.33 -6.46 -7.73
C PRO A 234 4.22 -5.90 -6.83
N ALA A 235 2.98 -6.29 -7.09
CA ALA A 235 1.87 -6.13 -6.17
C ALA A 235 1.42 -7.50 -5.65
N VAL A 236 1.17 -7.61 -4.34
CA VAL A 236 0.77 -8.89 -3.73
C VAL A 236 -0.61 -8.77 -3.10
N ALA A 237 -1.55 -9.57 -3.58
CA ALA A 237 -2.90 -9.60 -3.04
C ALA A 237 -3.45 -11.03 -3.05
N ASN A 238 -4.08 -11.45 -1.95
CA ASN A 238 -4.74 -12.76 -1.81
C ASN A 238 -3.89 -13.97 -2.23
N GLY A 239 -2.59 -13.95 -1.88
CA GLY A 239 -1.66 -15.04 -2.21
C GLY A 239 -1.21 -15.08 -3.66
N VAL A 240 -1.40 -14.00 -4.41
CA VAL A 240 -0.97 -13.84 -5.81
C VAL A 240 -0.03 -12.65 -5.93
N VAL A 241 1.07 -12.83 -6.64
CA VAL A 241 2.02 -11.78 -7.05
C VAL A 241 1.69 -11.36 -8.47
N TYR A 242 1.46 -10.08 -8.68
CA TYR A 242 1.22 -9.49 -9.99
C TYR A 242 2.41 -8.63 -10.38
N VAL A 243 2.87 -8.75 -11.63
CA VAL A 243 4.04 -8.00 -12.11
C VAL A 243 3.96 -7.81 -13.63
N GLY A 244 4.46 -6.68 -14.12
CA GLY A 244 4.65 -6.41 -15.55
C GLY A 244 6.06 -6.79 -16.00
N SER A 245 6.22 -7.00 -17.32
CA SER A 245 7.51 -7.32 -17.95
C SER A 245 7.65 -6.64 -19.31
N ASP A 246 8.89 -6.45 -19.74
CA ASP A 246 9.25 -5.94 -21.07
C ASP A 246 8.92 -6.90 -22.19
N ASP A 247 8.49 -8.12 -21.91
CA ASP A 247 7.96 -9.04 -22.90
C ASP A 247 6.49 -8.75 -23.26
N SER A 248 5.98 -7.60 -22.81
CA SER A 248 4.61 -7.15 -23.03
C SER A 248 3.54 -7.96 -22.28
N ASN A 249 3.93 -8.69 -21.21
CA ASN A 249 2.97 -9.44 -20.42
C ASN A 249 2.84 -8.90 -19.00
N VAL A 250 1.64 -9.04 -18.46
CA VAL A 250 1.34 -8.99 -17.03
C VAL A 250 1.24 -10.43 -16.54
N TYR A 251 1.95 -10.77 -15.50
CA TYR A 251 1.97 -12.09 -14.89
C TYR A 251 1.25 -12.09 -13.55
N ALA A 252 0.50 -13.16 -13.28
CA ALA A 252 0.01 -13.52 -11.97
C ALA A 252 0.67 -14.83 -11.55
N LEU A 253 1.41 -14.78 -10.45
CA LEU A 253 2.18 -15.90 -9.92
C LEU A 253 1.63 -16.29 -8.54
N ASN A 254 1.62 -17.59 -8.22
CA ASN A 254 1.32 -18.06 -6.88
C ASN A 254 2.40 -17.56 -5.92
N ALA A 255 2.04 -16.80 -4.90
CA ALA A 255 2.99 -16.18 -3.97
C ALA A 255 3.84 -17.19 -3.20
N THR A 256 3.34 -18.41 -2.97
CA THR A 256 4.05 -19.45 -2.22
C THR A 256 5.01 -20.27 -3.10
N THR A 257 4.62 -20.55 -4.35
CA THR A 257 5.34 -21.52 -5.19
C THR A 257 6.01 -20.90 -6.41
N GLY A 258 5.72 -19.65 -6.75
CA GLY A 258 6.16 -19.01 -7.99
C GLY A 258 5.47 -19.51 -9.25
N ALA A 259 4.57 -20.49 -9.15
CA ALA A 259 3.88 -21.05 -10.31
C ALA A 259 3.01 -19.98 -11.01
N LYS A 260 3.13 -19.88 -12.34
CA LYS A 260 2.28 -18.99 -13.14
C LYS A 260 0.82 -19.45 -13.05
N LEU A 261 -0.05 -18.57 -12.59
CA LEU A 261 -1.49 -18.79 -12.54
C LEU A 261 -2.13 -18.37 -13.88
N TRP A 262 -1.76 -17.18 -14.34
CA TRP A 262 -2.17 -16.66 -15.65
C TRP A 262 -1.18 -15.60 -16.16
N GLY A 263 -1.31 -15.21 -17.40
CA GLY A 263 -0.65 -14.06 -18.00
C GLY A 263 -1.59 -13.37 -18.98
N PHE A 264 -1.45 -12.05 -19.09
CA PHE A 264 -2.18 -11.21 -20.03
C PHE A 264 -1.19 -10.44 -20.89
N THR A 265 -1.35 -10.49 -22.20
CA THR A 265 -0.46 -9.80 -23.15
C THR A 265 -1.05 -8.43 -23.51
N THR A 266 -0.26 -7.38 -23.32
CA THR A 266 -0.53 -6.00 -23.75
C THR A 266 0.05 -5.76 -25.13
N GLY A 267 -0.15 -4.56 -25.70
CA GLY A 267 0.41 -4.21 -27.01
C GLY A 267 1.91 -3.92 -27.02
N TYR A 268 2.52 -3.61 -25.84
CA TYR A 268 3.94 -3.28 -25.69
C TYR A 268 4.40 -3.47 -24.24
N TRP A 269 5.63 -3.07 -23.90
CA TRP A 269 6.27 -3.22 -22.59
C TRP A 269 5.40 -2.77 -21.41
N VAL A 270 5.51 -3.46 -20.29
CA VAL A 270 4.78 -3.15 -19.06
C VAL A 270 5.77 -2.74 -17.98
N TYR A 271 6.13 -1.46 -17.94
CA TYR A 271 6.97 -0.87 -16.89
C TYR A 271 6.18 -0.52 -15.64
N SER A 272 4.90 -0.21 -15.82
CA SER A 272 4.02 0.19 -14.73
C SER A 272 3.90 -0.92 -13.69
N SER A 273 3.92 -0.52 -12.44
CA SER A 273 3.63 -1.42 -11.31
C SER A 273 2.12 -1.62 -11.20
N PRO A 274 1.64 -2.87 -11.03
CA PRO A 274 0.22 -3.16 -10.89
C PRO A 274 -0.37 -2.58 -9.61
N ALA A 275 -1.63 -2.14 -9.69
CA ALA A 275 -2.47 -1.87 -8.53
C ALA A 275 -3.61 -2.88 -8.50
N VAL A 276 -3.97 -3.39 -7.32
CA VAL A 276 -5.02 -4.40 -7.16
C VAL A 276 -6.13 -3.87 -6.28
N ALA A 277 -7.33 -3.81 -6.80
CA ALA A 277 -8.51 -3.36 -6.05
C ALA A 277 -9.74 -4.17 -6.44
N ASN A 278 -10.51 -4.63 -5.46
CA ASN A 278 -11.77 -5.37 -5.67
C ASN A 278 -11.65 -6.55 -6.67
N GLY A 279 -10.54 -7.30 -6.61
CA GLY A 279 -10.30 -8.45 -7.49
C GLY A 279 -9.93 -8.09 -8.94
N THR A 280 -9.65 -6.82 -9.22
CA THR A 280 -9.20 -6.33 -10.52
C THR A 280 -7.77 -5.82 -10.41
N VAL A 281 -6.92 -6.19 -11.36
CA VAL A 281 -5.55 -5.71 -11.53
C VAL A 281 -5.55 -4.57 -12.55
N TYR A 282 -5.04 -3.43 -12.17
CA TYR A 282 -4.89 -2.25 -13.04
C TYR A 282 -3.42 -2.05 -13.36
N VAL A 283 -3.09 -1.85 -14.62
CA VAL A 283 -1.70 -1.68 -15.06
C VAL A 283 -1.63 -0.82 -16.32
N GLY A 284 -0.61 0.01 -16.44
CA GLY A 284 -0.31 0.76 -17.66
C GLY A 284 0.68 0.02 -18.56
N SER A 285 0.59 0.21 -19.85
CA SER A 285 1.55 -0.30 -20.83
C SER A 285 2.10 0.85 -21.68
N VAL A 286 3.32 0.68 -22.17
CA VAL A 286 3.97 1.62 -23.10
C VAL A 286 3.24 1.70 -24.45
N ASP A 287 2.27 0.83 -24.73
CA ASP A 287 1.37 0.94 -25.86
C ASP A 287 0.34 2.09 -25.74
N GLY A 288 0.37 2.84 -24.62
CA GLY A 288 -0.51 3.97 -24.37
C GLY A 288 -1.85 3.60 -23.70
N ASN A 289 -2.03 2.36 -23.30
CA ASN A 289 -3.26 1.90 -22.66
C ASN A 289 -3.08 1.65 -21.16
N VAL A 290 -4.20 1.81 -20.42
CA VAL A 290 -4.37 1.29 -19.07
C VAL A 290 -5.32 0.11 -19.16
N TYR A 291 -4.90 -1.02 -18.59
CA TYR A 291 -5.65 -2.27 -18.57
C TYR A 291 -6.26 -2.52 -17.20
N ALA A 292 -7.50 -2.98 -17.18
CA ALA A 292 -8.17 -3.53 -16.01
C ALA A 292 -8.39 -5.03 -16.26
N ILE A 293 -7.65 -5.88 -15.55
CA ILE A 293 -7.59 -7.33 -15.75
C ILE A 293 -8.23 -8.01 -14.54
N GLY A 294 -9.28 -8.79 -14.77
CA GLY A 294 -10.00 -9.48 -13.71
C GLY A 294 -11.03 -10.43 -14.31
N ASN A 295 -11.73 -11.16 -13.45
CA ASN A 295 -12.90 -11.88 -13.90
C ASN A 295 -13.92 -10.84 -14.37
N ALA A 296 -14.45 -10.98 -15.58
CA ALA A 296 -15.63 -10.22 -15.97
C ALA A 296 -16.63 -10.36 -14.81
N ALA A 297 -17.03 -9.24 -14.20
CA ALA A 297 -18.13 -9.27 -13.26
C ALA A 297 -19.22 -10.08 -13.97
N ALA A 298 -19.63 -11.23 -13.41
CA ALA A 298 -20.88 -11.81 -13.78
C ALA A 298 -21.84 -10.63 -13.77
N ALA A 299 -22.41 -10.29 -14.93
CA ALA A 299 -23.34 -9.19 -15.03
C ALA A 299 -24.40 -9.49 -13.98
N THR A 300 -24.18 -9.00 -12.77
CA THR A 300 -25.28 -8.80 -11.85
C THR A 300 -26.11 -7.80 -12.63
N SER A 301 -27.13 -8.30 -13.32
CA SER A 301 -28.28 -7.47 -13.57
C SER A 301 -28.59 -6.86 -12.21
N GLN A 302 -28.06 -5.69 -11.94
CA GLN A 302 -28.75 -4.80 -11.05
C GLN A 302 -30.08 -4.64 -11.75
N SER A 303 -31.03 -5.52 -11.41
CA SER A 303 -32.41 -5.13 -11.48
C SER A 303 -32.40 -3.81 -10.74
N ALA A 304 -32.50 -2.72 -11.52
CA ALA A 304 -32.87 -1.46 -10.93
C ALA A 304 -34.09 -1.80 -10.09
N THR A 305 -33.85 -1.97 -8.79
CA THR A 305 -34.97 -2.01 -7.85
C THR A 305 -35.62 -0.67 -8.15
N PRO A 306 -36.89 -0.63 -8.57
CA PRO A 306 -37.58 0.63 -8.78
C PRO A 306 -37.68 1.25 -7.38
N GLY A 307 -36.54 1.80 -6.93
CA GLY A 307 -36.45 2.43 -5.66
C GLY A 307 -37.00 3.84 -5.82
N PHE A 308 -37.87 4.21 -4.95
CA PHE A 308 -38.34 5.55 -4.66
C PHE A 308 -39.31 6.19 -5.66
N ASP A 309 -39.08 6.13 -6.98
CA ASP A 309 -39.95 6.82 -7.94
C ASP A 309 -41.35 6.17 -8.06
N VAL A 310 -41.43 4.85 -7.89
CA VAL A 310 -42.75 4.14 -7.90
C VAL A 310 -43.51 4.37 -6.59
N MET A 311 -42.82 4.53 -5.44
CA MET A 311 -43.47 4.85 -4.17
C MET A 311 -44.03 6.26 -4.16
N LEU A 312 -43.35 7.23 -4.75
CA LEU A 312 -43.84 8.62 -4.90
C LEU A 312 -45.04 8.70 -5.86
N ALA A 313 -45.03 7.91 -6.94
CA ALA A 313 -46.16 7.82 -7.87
C ALA A 313 -47.40 7.20 -7.21
N LEU A 314 -47.24 6.15 -6.38
CA LEU A 314 -48.33 5.52 -5.65
C LEU A 314 -48.89 6.42 -4.55
N VAL A 315 -48.05 7.17 -3.82
CA VAL A 315 -48.47 8.14 -2.82
C VAL A 315 -49.18 9.32 -3.48
N GLY A 316 -48.70 9.81 -4.63
CA GLY A 316 -49.36 10.84 -5.43
C GLY A 316 -50.75 10.44 -5.94
N LEU A 317 -50.91 9.18 -6.38
CA LEU A 317 -52.21 8.65 -6.82
C LEU A 317 -53.19 8.48 -5.68
N VAL A 318 -52.75 8.10 -4.48
CA VAL A 318 -53.61 7.99 -3.30
C VAL A 318 -54.07 9.38 -2.81
N ILE A 319 -53.21 10.38 -2.84
CA ILE A 319 -53.56 11.76 -2.45
C ILE A 319 -54.52 12.36 -3.49
N ALA A 320 -54.31 12.16 -4.79
CA ALA A 320 -55.23 12.60 -5.83
C ALA A 320 -56.62 11.93 -5.73
N ALA A 321 -56.67 10.64 -5.42
CA ALA A 321 -57.94 9.96 -5.21
C ALA A 321 -58.67 10.43 -3.95
N TYR A 322 -57.95 10.82 -2.91
CA TYR A 322 -58.55 11.36 -1.68
C TYR A 322 -59.09 12.81 -1.91
N ALA A 323 -58.36 13.62 -2.68
CA ALA A 323 -58.79 14.98 -3.01
C ALA A 323 -60.06 14.99 -3.89
N VAL A 324 -60.21 14.06 -4.84
CA VAL A 324 -61.41 13.93 -5.69
C VAL A 324 -62.63 13.46 -4.88
N LYS A 325 -62.46 12.70 -3.81
CA LYS A 325 -63.55 12.20 -2.96
C LYS A 325 -64.05 13.25 -1.99
N THR A 326 -63.22 14.21 -1.56
CA THR A 326 -63.60 15.33 -0.66
C THR A 326 -64.22 16.52 -1.38
N TYR A 327 -64.11 16.62 -2.72
CA TYR A 327 -64.76 17.72 -3.50
C TYR A 327 -66.13 17.33 -4.09
N ARG A 328 -66.67 16.12 -3.75
CA ARG A 328 -67.99 15.65 -4.19
C ARG A 328 -68.97 15.37 -3.02
N GLN A 329 -68.79 16.04 -1.90
CA GLN A 329 -69.83 16.13 -0.87
C GLN A 329 -70.20 17.59 -0.59
#